data_44d9c065749caf272bfa034d27d97b9b
#
_entry.id   44d9c065749caf272bfa034d27d97b9b
#
_cell.length_a   1.000
_cell.length_b   1.000
_cell.length_c   1.000
_cell.angle_alpha   90.00
_cell.angle_beta   90.00
_cell.angle_gamma   90.00
#
_symmetry.space_group_name_H-M   'P 1'
#
loop_
_entity.id
_entity.type
_entity.pdbx_description
1 polymer ?
#
loop_
_entity_poly.entity_id
_entity_poly.type
_entity_poly.pdbx_seq_one_letter_code
_entity_poly.pdbx_strand_id
1 'polypeptide(L)'
;KKIRNHFGGNLQAFVSGGGALDQNIGEFLNAIGLPTLQGYGLTEASPVVSCNLPDLVKVESVGPPFRTNKVKIAGDGEILIKGENVMLGYWNLKEETEKVIKDDWLHTGDIGELDKNNYLKITDRKKDIIVNLGGDNISPSKIENILCLNENIKQSFVYGDKKNYLVAILAVSYTHLR
;
A
#
# COMPACT_ATOMS: atom_id res chain seq x y z
N LYS A 1 14.68 2.26 25.66
CA LYS A 1 14.63 1.20 26.70
C LYS A 1 13.30 1.23 27.48
N LYS A 2 12.87 2.38 28.05
CA LYS A 2 11.60 2.48 28.81
C LYS A 2 10.38 2.06 27.99
N ILE A 3 10.24 2.54 26.74
CA ILE A 3 9.09 2.23 25.86
C ILE A 3 9.03 0.74 25.53
N ARG A 4 10.15 0.09 25.19
CA ARG A 4 10.18 -1.35 24.93
C ARG A 4 9.74 -2.19 26.13
N ASN A 5 10.02 -1.72 27.36
CA ASN A 5 9.60 -2.42 28.57
C ASN A 5 8.07 -2.44 28.74
N HIS A 6 7.33 -1.44 28.23
CA HIS A 6 5.85 -1.47 28.21
C HIS A 6 5.30 -2.60 27.34
N PHE A 7 6.09 -3.09 26.38
CA PHE A 7 5.78 -4.23 25.54
C PHE A 7 6.49 -5.52 26.02
N GLY A 8 6.79 -5.62 27.32
CA GLY A 8 7.44 -6.81 27.90
C GLY A 8 8.95 -6.91 27.64
N GLY A 9 9.57 -5.92 27.00
CA GLY A 9 11.02 -5.83 26.75
C GLY A 9 11.57 -6.70 25.63
N ASN A 10 10.80 -7.69 25.14
CA ASN A 10 11.24 -8.67 24.14
C ASN A 10 10.73 -8.36 22.71
N LEU A 11 9.90 -7.35 22.56
CA LEU A 11 9.40 -6.94 21.26
C LEU A 11 10.56 -6.50 20.35
N GLN A 12 10.70 -7.13 19.20
CA GLN A 12 11.74 -6.82 18.20
C GLN A 12 11.26 -5.84 17.15
N ALA A 13 10.05 -6.03 16.64
CA ALA A 13 9.44 -5.18 15.63
C ALA A 13 7.91 -5.27 15.69
N PHE A 14 7.23 -4.29 15.16
CA PHE A 14 5.83 -4.41 14.73
C PHE A 14 5.78 -4.87 13.27
N VAL A 15 4.70 -5.51 12.89
CA VAL A 15 4.40 -5.81 11.49
C VAL A 15 3.11 -5.08 11.13
N SER A 16 3.14 -4.30 10.06
CA SER A 16 1.99 -3.58 9.52
C SER A 16 1.67 -4.07 8.12
N GLY A 17 0.39 -4.34 7.87
CA GLY A 17 -0.08 -4.78 6.56
C GLY A 17 -1.55 -4.45 6.37
N GLY A 18 -2.05 -4.60 5.12
CA GLY A 18 -3.45 -4.33 4.78
C GLY A 18 -3.80 -2.85 4.53
N GLY A 19 -2.84 -1.93 4.73
CA GLY A 19 -2.97 -0.51 4.45
C GLY A 19 -1.64 0.21 4.54
N ALA A 20 -1.55 1.42 3.98
CA ALA A 20 -0.34 2.22 4.06
C ALA A 20 -0.11 2.72 5.49
N LEU A 21 1.11 2.59 5.99
CA LEU A 21 1.54 3.22 7.22
C LEU A 21 1.90 4.68 6.95
N ASP A 22 1.44 5.59 7.80
CA ASP A 22 1.89 6.99 7.75
C ASP A 22 3.41 7.06 7.95
N GLN A 23 4.08 7.81 7.07
CA GLN A 23 5.54 7.88 7.05
C GLN A 23 6.10 8.45 8.36
N ASN A 24 5.49 9.51 8.92
CA ASN A 24 5.96 10.14 10.15
C ASN A 24 5.83 9.18 11.34
N ILE A 25 4.74 8.40 11.38
CA ILE A 25 4.54 7.36 12.40
C ILE A 25 5.60 6.27 12.27
N GLY A 26 5.86 5.80 11.04
CA GLY A 26 6.90 4.79 10.78
C GLY A 26 8.29 5.27 11.18
N GLU A 27 8.67 6.49 10.79
CA GLU A 27 9.94 7.10 11.16
C GLU A 27 10.07 7.30 12.68
N PHE A 28 9.01 7.77 13.34
CA PHE A 28 8.97 7.91 14.79
C PHE A 28 9.18 6.57 15.51
N LEU A 29 8.47 5.53 15.08
CA LEU A 29 8.58 4.19 15.68
C LEU A 29 10.00 3.63 15.51
N ASN A 30 10.60 3.81 14.33
CA ASN A 30 11.99 3.44 14.09
C ASN A 30 12.96 4.21 15.00
N ALA A 31 12.78 5.52 15.12
CA ALA A 31 13.64 6.38 15.94
C ALA A 31 13.62 6.01 17.43
N ILE A 32 12.49 5.55 17.95
CA ILE A 32 12.38 5.09 19.35
C ILE A 32 12.82 3.63 19.56
N GLY A 33 13.30 2.96 18.49
CA GLY A 33 13.80 1.58 18.54
C GLY A 33 12.70 0.52 18.53
N LEU A 34 11.54 0.83 17.97
CA LEU A 34 10.43 -0.09 17.71
C LEU A 34 10.14 -0.12 16.19
N PRO A 35 11.01 -0.71 15.37
CA PRO A 35 10.85 -0.71 13.93
C PRO A 35 9.52 -1.35 13.54
N THR A 36 8.85 -0.73 12.57
CA THR A 36 7.62 -1.27 12.01
C THR A 36 7.90 -1.77 10.60
N LEU A 37 7.72 -3.07 10.42
CA LEU A 37 7.94 -3.76 9.16
C LEU A 37 6.65 -3.70 8.37
N GLN A 38 6.61 -2.86 7.35
CA GLN A 38 5.49 -2.89 6.41
C GLN A 38 5.61 -4.10 5.49
N GLY A 39 4.50 -4.81 5.30
CA GLY A 39 4.37 -5.88 4.33
C GLY A 39 3.23 -5.61 3.36
N TYR A 40 3.37 -6.17 2.17
CA TYR A 40 2.37 -6.14 1.12
C TYR A 40 1.88 -7.53 0.80
N GLY A 41 0.60 -7.62 0.54
CA GLY A 41 -0.03 -8.82 0.09
C GLY A 41 -1.51 -8.65 -0.15
N LEU A 42 -2.11 -9.70 -0.66
CA LEU A 42 -3.53 -9.78 -1.00
C LEU A 42 -3.98 -11.24 -0.84
N THR A 43 -5.27 -11.43 -0.68
CA THR A 43 -5.87 -12.77 -0.47
C THR A 43 -5.48 -13.73 -1.59
N GLU A 44 -5.43 -13.23 -2.81
CA GLU A 44 -5.05 -13.96 -4.02
C GLU A 44 -3.57 -14.42 -4.04
N ALA A 45 -2.76 -13.96 -3.07
CA ALA A 45 -1.35 -14.34 -2.92
C ALA A 45 -1.03 -14.92 -1.52
N SER A 46 -1.98 -15.43 -0.78
CA SER A 46 -1.95 -16.29 0.43
C SER A 46 -1.04 -15.85 1.59
N PRO A 47 -1.20 -14.71 2.19
CA PRO A 47 -1.53 -13.41 1.63
C PRO A 47 -0.29 -12.57 1.31
N VAL A 48 0.93 -12.89 1.85
CA VAL A 48 2.08 -11.99 1.90
C VAL A 48 3.03 -12.20 0.72
N VAL A 49 3.33 -11.12 0.03
CA VAL A 49 4.22 -11.09 -1.15
C VAL A 49 5.59 -10.52 -0.80
N SER A 50 5.62 -9.42 -0.03
CA SER A 50 6.84 -8.73 0.38
C SER A 50 6.74 -8.22 1.81
N CYS A 51 7.86 -8.00 2.45
CA CYS A 51 7.92 -7.39 3.78
C CYS A 51 9.28 -6.70 3.98
N ASN A 52 9.27 -5.58 4.72
CA ASN A 52 10.51 -4.96 5.18
C ASN A 52 11.33 -5.92 6.05
N LEU A 53 12.63 -5.78 5.99
CA LEU A 53 13.57 -6.56 6.79
C LEU A 53 13.89 -5.82 8.11
N PRO A 54 14.02 -6.52 9.24
CA PRO A 54 14.28 -5.89 10.54
C PRO A 54 15.50 -4.98 10.58
N ASP A 55 16.55 -5.35 9.84
CA ASP A 55 17.82 -4.63 9.82
C ASP A 55 17.90 -3.56 8.70
N LEU A 56 16.91 -3.52 7.81
CA LEU A 56 16.87 -2.64 6.64
C LEU A 56 15.43 -2.16 6.37
N VAL A 57 14.86 -1.43 7.33
CA VAL A 57 13.51 -0.87 7.17
C VAL A 57 13.56 0.37 6.29
N LYS A 58 12.81 0.36 5.19
CA LYS A 58 12.49 1.55 4.38
C LYS A 58 11.03 1.88 4.58
N VAL A 59 10.74 2.94 5.31
CA VAL A 59 9.38 3.31 5.75
C VAL A 59 8.44 3.57 4.57
N GLU A 60 8.95 4.12 3.47
CA GLU A 60 8.19 4.38 2.25
C GLU A 60 7.94 3.13 1.37
N SER A 61 8.40 1.96 1.80
CA SER A 61 8.39 0.71 1.04
C SER A 61 7.74 -0.40 1.84
N VAL A 62 7.20 -1.36 1.14
CA VAL A 62 6.68 -2.62 1.70
C VAL A 62 7.70 -3.76 1.64
N GLY A 63 8.98 -3.40 1.48
CA GLY A 63 10.10 -4.34 1.51
C GLY A 63 10.34 -5.11 0.20
N PRO A 64 11.38 -5.95 0.18
CA PRO A 64 11.65 -6.81 -0.95
C PRO A 64 10.67 -7.99 -0.99
N PRO A 65 10.35 -8.51 -2.18
CA PRO A 65 9.58 -9.74 -2.32
C PRO A 65 10.27 -10.92 -1.61
N PHE A 66 9.47 -11.83 -1.06
CA PHE A 66 10.01 -13.08 -0.54
C PHE A 66 10.65 -13.91 -1.66
N ARG A 67 11.62 -14.74 -1.32
CA ARG A 67 12.39 -15.54 -2.29
C ARG A 67 11.54 -16.45 -3.17
N THR A 68 10.38 -16.85 -2.68
CA THR A 68 9.41 -17.69 -3.41
C THR A 68 8.59 -16.91 -4.42
N ASN A 69 8.63 -15.56 -4.36
CA ASN A 69 7.82 -14.68 -5.19
C ASN A 69 8.67 -13.95 -6.22
N LYS A 70 8.20 -13.91 -7.44
CA LYS A 70 8.68 -13.02 -8.49
C LYS A 70 7.72 -11.87 -8.61
N VAL A 71 8.24 -10.65 -8.58
CA VAL A 71 7.48 -9.42 -8.78
C VAL A 71 8.06 -8.68 -9.97
N LYS A 72 7.21 -8.18 -10.84
CA LYS A 72 7.57 -7.26 -11.91
C LYS A 72 6.54 -6.15 -12.03
N ILE A 73 6.97 -5.03 -12.59
CA ILE A 73 6.08 -3.90 -12.90
C ILE A 73 5.75 -3.95 -14.39
N ALA A 74 4.47 -3.92 -14.71
CA ALA A 74 3.99 -3.87 -16.08
C ALA A 74 4.19 -2.48 -16.70
N GLY A 75 4.00 -2.37 -18.02
CA GLY A 75 4.19 -1.09 -18.73
C GLY A 75 3.26 0.05 -18.28
N ASP A 76 2.13 -0.28 -17.67
CA ASP A 76 1.17 0.66 -17.08
C ASP A 76 1.39 0.89 -15.58
N GLY A 77 2.47 0.34 -15.01
CA GLY A 77 2.82 0.47 -13.60
C GLY A 77 2.17 -0.58 -12.69
N GLU A 78 1.37 -1.50 -13.23
CA GLU A 78 0.72 -2.53 -12.43
C GLU A 78 1.73 -3.53 -11.87
N ILE A 79 1.57 -3.87 -10.59
CA ILE A 79 2.37 -4.89 -9.91
C ILE A 79 1.85 -6.26 -10.34
N LEU A 80 2.74 -7.08 -10.90
CA LEU A 80 2.47 -8.45 -11.28
C LEU A 80 3.24 -9.41 -10.40
N ILE A 81 2.57 -10.48 -9.94
CA ILE A 81 3.14 -11.45 -9.01
C ILE A 81 3.08 -12.85 -9.63
N LYS A 82 4.16 -13.61 -9.47
CA LYS A 82 4.22 -15.04 -9.79
C LYS A 82 4.92 -15.77 -8.66
N GLY A 83 4.30 -16.83 -8.14
CA GLY A 83 4.87 -17.63 -7.05
C GLY A 83 3.92 -18.74 -6.64
N GLU A 84 4.42 -19.64 -5.81
CA GLU A 84 3.65 -20.78 -5.30
C GLU A 84 2.51 -20.36 -4.35
N ASN A 85 2.57 -19.15 -3.82
CA ASN A 85 1.56 -18.55 -2.98
C ASN A 85 0.39 -17.92 -3.76
N VAL A 86 0.48 -17.81 -5.08
CA VAL A 86 -0.61 -17.31 -5.91
C VAL A 86 -1.73 -18.34 -5.94
N MET A 87 -2.97 -17.87 -5.75
CA MET A 87 -4.17 -18.70 -5.78
C MET A 87 -4.32 -19.48 -7.09
N LEU A 88 -5.01 -20.60 -7.05
CA LEU A 88 -5.39 -21.34 -8.26
C LEU A 88 -6.48 -20.62 -9.07
N GLY A 89 -7.28 -19.80 -8.41
CA GLY A 89 -8.36 -19.04 -9.02
C GLY A 89 -9.52 -18.79 -8.05
N TYR A 90 -10.51 -18.07 -8.52
CA TYR A 90 -11.76 -17.84 -7.81
C TYR A 90 -12.69 -19.04 -7.96
N TRP A 91 -13.29 -19.48 -6.85
CA TRP A 91 -14.18 -20.64 -6.83
C TRP A 91 -15.39 -20.45 -7.76
N ASN A 92 -15.56 -21.36 -8.70
CA ASN A 92 -16.62 -21.34 -9.74
C ASN A 92 -16.70 -20.07 -10.58
N LEU A 93 -15.62 -19.24 -10.64
CA LEU A 93 -15.56 -18.00 -11.40
C LEU A 93 -14.37 -18.03 -12.37
N LYS A 94 -14.44 -18.92 -13.38
CA LYS A 94 -13.34 -19.11 -14.33
C LYS A 94 -13.01 -17.82 -15.09
N GLU A 95 -14.04 -17.14 -15.62
CA GLU A 95 -13.84 -15.90 -16.38
C GLU A 95 -13.18 -14.79 -15.54
N GLU A 96 -13.54 -14.67 -14.24
CA GLU A 96 -12.91 -13.70 -13.35
C GLU A 96 -11.46 -14.10 -13.04
N THR A 97 -11.20 -15.40 -12.93
CA THR A 97 -9.83 -15.91 -12.75
C THR A 97 -8.94 -15.56 -13.95
N GLU A 98 -9.42 -15.80 -15.16
CA GLU A 98 -8.70 -15.51 -16.41
C GLU A 98 -8.45 -14.00 -16.62
N LYS A 99 -9.27 -13.14 -16.03
CA LYS A 99 -9.04 -11.69 -16.05
C LYS A 99 -7.82 -11.28 -15.21
N VAL A 100 -7.59 -11.96 -14.08
CA VAL A 100 -6.55 -11.59 -13.13
C VAL A 100 -5.30 -12.47 -13.19
N ILE A 101 -5.39 -13.70 -13.69
CA ILE A 101 -4.23 -14.58 -13.89
C ILE A 101 -4.00 -14.75 -15.38
N LYS A 102 -2.86 -14.23 -15.88
CA LYS A 102 -2.47 -14.30 -17.30
C LYS A 102 -1.01 -14.73 -17.38
N ASP A 103 -0.72 -15.75 -18.17
CA ASP A 103 0.63 -16.30 -18.37
C ASP A 103 1.33 -16.62 -17.04
N ASP A 104 0.57 -17.18 -16.07
CA ASP A 104 0.99 -17.48 -14.69
C ASP A 104 1.33 -16.24 -13.85
N TRP A 105 0.98 -15.05 -14.28
CA TRP A 105 1.14 -13.83 -13.51
C TRP A 105 -0.19 -13.34 -12.98
N LEU A 106 -0.26 -13.12 -11.67
CA LEU A 106 -1.37 -12.45 -11.02
C LEU A 106 -1.27 -10.95 -11.26
N HIS A 107 -2.29 -10.39 -11.88
CA HIS A 107 -2.51 -8.96 -12.04
C HIS A 107 -3.19 -8.44 -10.78
N THR A 108 -2.46 -7.70 -9.97
CA THR A 108 -2.93 -7.33 -8.62
C THR A 108 -3.93 -6.17 -8.62
N GLY A 109 -3.93 -5.36 -9.66
CA GLY A 109 -4.67 -4.10 -9.70
C GLY A 109 -4.02 -3.00 -8.84
N ASP A 110 -2.89 -3.25 -8.21
CA ASP A 110 -2.12 -2.26 -7.47
C ASP A 110 -1.00 -1.70 -8.38
N ILE A 111 -0.72 -0.41 -8.26
CA ILE A 111 0.33 0.29 -8.99
C ILE A 111 1.51 0.50 -8.06
N GLY A 112 2.72 0.32 -8.58
CA GLY A 112 3.90 0.47 -7.78
C GLY A 112 5.20 0.50 -8.57
N GLU A 113 6.28 0.56 -7.85
CA GLU A 113 7.64 0.59 -8.40
C GLU A 113 8.58 -0.30 -7.60
N LEU A 114 9.60 -0.83 -8.26
CA LEU A 114 10.71 -1.53 -7.64
C LEU A 114 11.95 -0.64 -7.72
N ASP A 115 12.60 -0.43 -6.57
CA ASP A 115 13.86 0.28 -6.56
C ASP A 115 15.02 -0.64 -7.02
N LYS A 116 16.21 -0.06 -7.20
CA LYS A 116 17.44 -0.78 -7.59
C LYS A 116 17.87 -1.88 -6.60
N ASN A 117 17.38 -1.85 -5.39
CA ASN A 117 17.61 -2.84 -4.35
C ASN A 117 16.45 -3.83 -4.21
N ASN A 118 15.54 -3.83 -5.17
CA ASN A 118 14.35 -4.69 -5.21
C ASN A 118 13.34 -4.46 -4.08
N TYR A 119 13.30 -3.24 -3.52
CA TYR A 119 12.26 -2.84 -2.57
C TYR A 119 11.03 -2.39 -3.34
N LEU A 120 9.89 -2.98 -3.00
CA LEU A 120 8.60 -2.67 -3.59
C LEU A 120 7.97 -1.47 -2.87
N LYS A 121 7.49 -0.51 -3.64
CA LYS A 121 6.71 0.62 -3.16
C LYS A 121 5.37 0.64 -3.87
N ILE A 122 4.29 0.63 -3.09
CA ILE A 122 2.94 0.78 -3.60
C ILE A 122 2.66 2.26 -3.75
N THR A 123 2.18 2.68 -4.90
CA THR A 123 1.87 4.09 -5.14
C THR A 123 0.38 4.36 -5.24
N ASP A 124 -0.40 3.39 -5.72
CA ASP A 124 -1.83 3.55 -5.94
C ASP A 124 -2.57 2.23 -6.19
N ARG A 125 -3.90 2.34 -6.41
CA ARG A 125 -4.71 1.27 -6.99
C ARG A 125 -5.18 1.65 -8.39
N LYS A 126 -5.04 0.75 -9.34
CA LYS A 126 -5.36 0.98 -10.75
C LYS A 126 -6.82 1.44 -10.96
N LYS A 127 -7.76 0.83 -10.25
CA LYS A 127 -9.19 1.18 -10.31
C LYS A 127 -9.56 2.49 -9.61
N ASP A 128 -8.70 2.98 -8.73
CA ASP A 128 -8.95 4.17 -7.94
C ASP A 128 -8.30 5.42 -8.58
N ILE A 129 -7.43 5.22 -9.59
CA ILE A 129 -6.83 6.32 -10.35
C ILE A 129 -7.93 7.13 -11.04
N ILE A 130 -7.93 8.43 -10.79
CA ILE A 130 -8.78 9.40 -11.49
C ILE A 130 -8.08 9.80 -12.78
N VAL A 131 -8.78 9.65 -13.91
CA VAL A 131 -8.33 10.18 -15.21
C VAL A 131 -9.14 11.44 -15.50
N ASN A 132 -8.50 12.61 -15.41
CA ASN A 132 -9.19 13.89 -15.71
C ASN A 132 -9.46 14.02 -17.22
N LEU A 133 -10.19 15.08 -17.62
CA LEU A 133 -10.46 15.33 -19.04
C LEU A 133 -9.20 15.67 -19.85
N GLY A 134 -8.13 16.10 -19.20
CA GLY A 134 -6.82 16.34 -19.83
C GLY A 134 -6.03 15.04 -20.10
N GLY A 135 -6.48 13.90 -19.57
CA GLY A 135 -5.80 12.61 -19.68
C GLY A 135 -4.76 12.37 -18.61
N ASP A 136 -4.68 13.23 -17.58
CA ASP A 136 -3.73 13.03 -16.47
C ASP A 136 -4.24 11.97 -15.51
N ASN A 137 -3.34 11.08 -15.10
CA ASN A 137 -3.58 10.10 -14.06
C ASN A 137 -3.33 10.74 -12.69
N ILE A 138 -4.38 10.85 -11.90
CA ILE A 138 -4.34 11.50 -10.58
C ILE A 138 -4.63 10.45 -9.52
N SER A 139 -3.73 10.36 -8.54
CA SER A 139 -3.91 9.54 -7.35
C SER A 139 -4.82 10.26 -6.35
N PRO A 140 -6.06 9.83 -6.12
CA PRO A 140 -6.91 10.43 -5.09
C PRO A 140 -6.31 10.24 -3.71
N SER A 141 -5.76 9.06 -3.42
CA SER A 141 -5.17 8.74 -2.12
C SER A 141 -4.03 9.67 -1.71
N LYS A 142 -3.21 10.15 -2.67
CA LYS A 142 -2.16 11.13 -2.37
C LYS A 142 -2.74 12.46 -1.92
N ILE A 143 -3.80 12.93 -2.58
CA ILE A 143 -4.47 14.18 -2.24
C ILE A 143 -5.19 14.03 -0.90
N GLU A 144 -5.90 12.92 -0.70
CA GLU A 144 -6.60 12.60 0.54
C GLU A 144 -5.65 12.58 1.74
N ASN A 145 -4.48 11.95 1.59
CA ASN A 145 -3.46 11.91 2.63
C ASN A 145 -2.94 13.33 2.96
N ILE A 146 -2.71 14.17 1.94
CA ILE A 146 -2.27 15.57 2.15
C ILE A 146 -3.35 16.36 2.91
N LEU A 147 -4.62 16.20 2.54
CA LEU A 147 -5.73 16.86 3.21
C LEU A 147 -5.84 16.43 4.68
N CYS A 148 -5.67 15.14 4.94
CA CYS A 148 -5.71 14.58 6.30
C CYS A 148 -4.49 14.90 7.18
N LEU A 149 -3.44 15.57 6.65
CA LEU A 149 -2.39 16.16 7.48
C LEU A 149 -2.89 17.31 8.36
N ASN A 150 -4.02 17.93 7.99
CA ASN A 150 -4.67 18.93 8.81
C ASN A 150 -5.41 18.23 9.97
N GLU A 151 -5.08 18.56 11.22
CA GLU A 151 -5.64 17.96 12.43
C GLU A 151 -7.17 18.04 12.55
N ASN A 152 -7.79 19.02 11.88
CA ASN A 152 -9.23 19.19 11.84
C ASN A 152 -9.92 18.25 10.83
N ILE A 153 -9.18 17.65 9.90
CA ILE A 153 -9.72 16.76 8.89
C ILE A 153 -9.42 15.31 9.30
N LYS A 154 -10.46 14.55 9.61
CA LYS A 154 -10.31 13.12 9.98
C LYS A 154 -10.29 12.19 8.79
N GLN A 155 -11.05 12.52 7.77
CA GLN A 155 -11.14 11.74 6.55
C GLN A 155 -11.40 12.69 5.38
N SER A 156 -10.90 12.31 4.22
CA SER A 156 -11.21 12.98 2.96
C SER A 156 -11.52 11.94 1.89
N PHE A 157 -12.34 12.31 0.94
CA PHE A 157 -12.66 11.54 -0.25
C PHE A 157 -12.56 12.45 -1.46
N VAL A 158 -11.71 12.13 -2.41
CA VAL A 158 -11.47 12.92 -3.62
C VAL A 158 -12.14 12.26 -4.81
N TYR A 159 -12.85 13.06 -5.59
CA TYR A 159 -13.52 12.65 -6.81
C TYR A 159 -13.28 13.64 -7.96
N GLY A 160 -13.24 13.16 -9.19
CA GLY A 160 -13.06 14.00 -10.37
C GLY A 160 -12.81 13.23 -11.67
N ASP A 161 -13.14 11.91 -11.69
CA ASP A 161 -12.97 11.11 -12.91
C ASP A 161 -13.76 11.71 -14.07
N LYS A 162 -13.07 11.90 -15.21
CA LYS A 162 -13.61 12.55 -16.42
C LYS A 162 -14.15 13.97 -16.20
N LYS A 163 -13.58 14.70 -15.21
CA LYS A 163 -13.92 16.09 -14.95
C LYS A 163 -12.71 17.00 -15.17
N ASN A 164 -12.98 18.30 -15.36
CA ASN A 164 -11.93 19.33 -15.46
C ASN A 164 -11.38 19.76 -14.09
N TYR A 165 -11.99 19.31 -13.01
CA TYR A 165 -11.65 19.69 -11.64
C TYR A 165 -11.82 18.49 -10.71
N LEU A 166 -11.12 18.56 -9.60
CA LEU A 166 -11.29 17.64 -8.48
C LEU A 166 -12.17 18.30 -7.41
N VAL A 167 -12.97 17.50 -6.73
CA VAL A 167 -13.70 17.88 -5.53
C VAL A 167 -13.32 16.96 -4.39
N ALA A 168 -13.37 17.47 -3.15
CA ALA A 168 -13.14 16.65 -1.96
C ALA A 168 -14.32 16.79 -0.99
N ILE A 169 -14.74 15.66 -0.44
CA ILE A 169 -15.63 15.60 0.72
C ILE A 169 -14.74 15.44 1.94
N LEU A 170 -14.91 16.33 2.93
CA LEU A 170 -14.10 16.35 4.14
C LEU A 170 -14.95 16.01 5.36
N ALA A 171 -14.53 15.01 6.13
CA ALA A 171 -15.07 14.75 7.45
C ALA A 171 -14.21 15.48 8.49
N VAL A 172 -14.80 16.43 9.18
CA VAL A 172 -14.11 17.27 10.17
C VAL A 172 -14.31 16.79 11.60
N SER A 173 -13.33 17.05 12.46
CA SER A 173 -13.43 16.79 13.89
C SER A 173 -14.15 17.93 14.58
N TYR A 174 -15.31 17.66 15.16
CA TYR A 174 -16.04 18.65 15.94
C TYR A 174 -15.44 18.93 17.33
N THR A 175 -14.41 18.19 17.76
CA THR A 175 -13.81 18.36 19.09
C THR A 175 -13.02 19.65 19.25
N HIS A 176 -12.71 20.36 18.18
CA HIS A 176 -11.97 21.63 18.17
C HIS A 176 -12.83 22.85 17.74
N LEU A 177 -14.14 22.67 17.52
CA LEU A 177 -15.07 23.75 17.16
C LEU A 177 -15.78 24.35 18.39
N ARG A 178 -15.14 24.34 19.55
CA ARG A 178 -15.62 25.07 20.76
C ARG A 178 -14.63 26.15 21.16
#